data_eec13f59642508d6149e433e585c79fd
#
_entry.id   eec13f59642508d6149e433e585c79fd
#
_cell.length_a   1.000
_cell.length_b   1.000
_cell.length_c   1.000
_cell.angle_alpha   90.00
_cell.angle_beta   90.00
_cell.angle_gamma   90.00
#
_symmetry.space_group_name_H-M   'P 1'
#
loop_
_entity.id
_entity.type
_entity.pdbx_description
1 polymer ?
#
loop_
_entity_poly.entity_id
_entity_poly.type
_entity_poly.pdbx_seq_one_letter_code
_entity_poly.pdbx_strand_id
1 'polypeptide(L)'
;MAALVWDKTGERRIETGVDHCALYVYDPAQKTYGKGVAWNGITAISEKPEGAEATDLYADNILYLSMLSAEKLKATIEAYTYPDEFEQCDGSATLTKGVKIGQQDRLAFGLVYRTKIGDDVAGQDKGYKLHILYGCKASPSEKGYKTVNDSPEAISFSWELSTTPVNVSGAKPTSLLTISSLDVDAGKLKALEAKLFGSDAGQGGAQATEPKLLLPDEIKAHFAG
;
A
#
# COMPACT_ATOMS: atom_id res chain seq x y z
N MET A 1 -18.14 37.16 -4.31
CA MET A 1 -17.95 35.84 -3.65
C MET A 1 -19.05 34.92 -4.18
N ALA A 2 -18.69 33.75 -4.69
CA ALA A 2 -19.69 32.79 -5.14
C ALA A 2 -20.24 32.01 -3.92
N ALA A 3 -21.56 31.78 -3.89
CA ALA A 3 -22.19 30.95 -2.88
C ALA A 3 -21.72 29.49 -3.03
N LEU A 4 -21.69 28.76 -1.90
CA LEU A 4 -21.43 27.32 -1.95
C LEU A 4 -22.59 26.63 -2.67
N VAL A 5 -22.25 25.67 -3.51
CA VAL A 5 -23.20 24.84 -4.24
C VAL A 5 -22.84 23.38 -3.98
N TRP A 6 -23.83 22.59 -3.53
CA TRP A 6 -23.68 21.17 -3.23
C TRP A 6 -24.29 20.33 -4.36
N ASP A 7 -23.90 19.07 -4.42
CA ASP A 7 -24.50 18.02 -5.29
C ASP A 7 -24.53 18.35 -6.78
N LYS A 8 -23.51 19.04 -7.28
CA LYS A 8 -23.39 19.25 -8.73
C LYS A 8 -23.15 17.93 -9.43
N THR A 9 -23.82 17.75 -10.57
CA THR A 9 -23.59 16.62 -11.47
C THR A 9 -22.13 16.57 -11.93
N GLY A 10 -21.50 15.39 -11.84
CA GLY A 10 -20.07 15.17 -12.15
C GLY A 10 -19.11 15.50 -10.99
N GLU A 11 -19.58 16.03 -9.86
CA GLU A 11 -18.79 16.30 -8.67
C GLU A 11 -19.04 15.29 -7.52
N ARG A 12 -20.02 14.38 -7.66
CA ARG A 12 -20.36 13.33 -6.71
C ARG A 12 -19.39 12.17 -6.85
N ARG A 13 -18.23 12.28 -6.21
CA ARG A 13 -17.15 11.29 -6.34
C ARG A 13 -17.32 10.17 -5.32
N ILE A 14 -17.03 8.95 -5.76
CA ILE A 14 -16.90 7.74 -4.93
C ILE A 14 -15.53 7.11 -5.15
N GLU A 15 -15.04 6.42 -4.14
CA GLU A 15 -13.85 5.59 -4.24
C GLU A 15 -14.24 4.15 -3.95
N THR A 16 -13.83 3.20 -4.79
CA THR A 16 -14.25 1.81 -4.71
C THR A 16 -13.21 0.87 -5.29
N GLY A 17 -13.29 -0.39 -4.89
CA GLY A 17 -12.46 -1.47 -5.40
C GLY A 17 -10.99 -1.33 -5.05
N VAL A 18 -10.30 -2.45 -5.05
CA VAL A 18 -8.85 -2.54 -4.93
C VAL A 18 -8.33 -3.48 -6.02
N ASP A 19 -7.32 -3.04 -6.74
CA ASP A 19 -6.69 -3.85 -7.78
C ASP A 19 -5.18 -3.54 -7.91
N HIS A 20 -4.50 -4.23 -8.83
CA HIS A 20 -3.08 -4.01 -9.16
C HIS A 20 -2.16 -3.97 -7.92
N CYS A 21 -2.38 -4.91 -6.98
CA CYS A 21 -1.50 -5.00 -5.84
C CYS A 21 -0.15 -5.63 -6.24
N ALA A 22 0.93 -5.01 -5.78
CA ALA A 22 2.30 -5.49 -5.97
C ALA A 22 3.08 -5.46 -4.65
N LEU A 23 3.82 -6.54 -4.39
CA LEU A 23 4.67 -6.74 -3.23
C LEU A 23 6.13 -6.47 -3.59
N TYR A 24 6.86 -5.81 -2.70
CA TYR A 24 8.30 -5.56 -2.81
C TYR A 24 8.96 -5.93 -1.50
N VAL A 25 9.63 -7.07 -1.45
CA VAL A 25 10.33 -7.53 -0.23
C VAL A 25 11.56 -6.65 -0.01
N TYR A 26 11.77 -6.21 1.23
CA TYR A 26 12.93 -5.40 1.59
C TYR A 26 14.15 -6.29 1.86
N ASP A 27 15.27 -5.99 1.20
CA ASP A 27 16.54 -6.63 1.45
C ASP A 27 17.35 -5.81 2.49
N PRO A 28 17.50 -6.31 3.72
CA PRO A 28 18.22 -5.60 4.77
C PRO A 28 19.74 -5.48 4.50
N ALA A 29 20.32 -6.38 3.71
CA ALA A 29 21.75 -6.36 3.36
C ALA A 29 22.05 -5.25 2.36
N GLN A 30 21.19 -5.09 1.36
CA GLN A 30 21.32 -4.04 0.35
C GLN A 30 20.61 -2.73 0.74
N LYS A 31 19.81 -2.75 1.81
CA LYS A 31 18.99 -1.61 2.28
C LYS A 31 18.06 -1.04 1.18
N THR A 32 17.52 -1.91 0.36
CA THR A 32 16.64 -1.56 -0.76
C THR A 32 15.50 -2.56 -0.89
N TYR A 33 14.46 -2.17 -1.60
CA TYR A 33 13.39 -3.10 -1.98
C TYR A 33 13.83 -3.92 -3.19
N GLY A 34 13.54 -5.21 -3.13
CA GLY A 34 13.76 -6.14 -4.24
C GLY A 34 12.79 -5.92 -5.40
N LYS A 35 12.86 -6.82 -6.37
CA LYS A 35 11.96 -6.84 -7.52
C LYS A 35 10.51 -6.99 -7.08
N GLY A 36 9.60 -6.22 -7.70
CA GLY A 36 8.17 -6.31 -7.46
C GLY A 36 7.55 -7.60 -7.99
N VAL A 37 6.61 -8.13 -7.24
CA VAL A 37 5.82 -9.32 -7.57
C VAL A 37 4.34 -8.98 -7.48
N ALA A 38 3.54 -9.38 -8.47
CA ALA A 38 2.11 -9.17 -8.46
C ALA A 38 1.44 -10.00 -7.35
N TRP A 39 0.60 -9.35 -6.56
CA TRP A 39 -0.23 -10.01 -5.54
C TRP A 39 -1.66 -10.10 -6.02
N ASN A 40 -2.04 -11.26 -6.51
CA ASN A 40 -3.39 -11.53 -6.99
C ASN A 40 -4.30 -12.00 -5.85
N GLY A 41 -5.62 -11.85 -6.05
CA GLY A 41 -6.63 -12.36 -5.10
C GLY A 41 -6.83 -11.48 -3.86
N ILE A 42 -6.41 -10.23 -3.88
CA ILE A 42 -6.72 -9.24 -2.84
C ILE A 42 -8.23 -8.99 -2.82
N THR A 43 -8.83 -9.08 -1.65
CA THR A 43 -10.25 -8.80 -1.42
C THR A 43 -10.47 -7.46 -0.74
N ALA A 44 -9.57 -7.07 0.17
CA ALA A 44 -9.62 -5.78 0.85
C ALA A 44 -8.23 -5.32 1.31
N ILE A 45 -8.03 -4.01 1.33
CA ILE A 45 -6.93 -3.36 2.02
C ILE A 45 -7.52 -2.21 2.82
N SER A 46 -7.24 -2.19 4.13
CA SER A 46 -7.70 -1.14 5.05
C SER A 46 -6.50 -0.41 5.64
N GLU A 47 -6.49 0.90 5.51
CA GLU A 47 -5.48 1.78 6.14
C GLU A 47 -6.05 2.27 7.48
N LYS A 48 -5.27 2.14 8.55
CA LYS A 48 -5.68 2.52 9.90
C LYS A 48 -4.59 3.38 10.55
N PRO A 49 -4.67 4.70 10.46
CA PRO A 49 -3.84 5.60 11.25
C PRO A 49 -4.11 5.41 12.75
N GLU A 50 -3.06 5.32 13.55
CA GLU A 50 -3.12 5.23 15.00
C GLU A 50 -2.16 6.21 15.65
N GLY A 51 -2.40 6.56 16.90
CA GLY A 51 -1.61 7.57 17.62
C GLY A 51 -2.21 8.97 17.46
N ALA A 52 -1.35 9.99 17.47
CA ALA A 52 -1.74 11.38 17.51
C ALA A 52 -2.66 11.72 18.73
N GLU A 53 -2.55 10.92 19.80
CA GLU A 53 -3.29 11.15 21.04
C GLU A 53 -2.66 12.30 21.82
N ALA A 54 -3.52 13.19 22.33
CA ALA A 54 -3.08 14.28 23.16
C ALA A 54 -2.84 13.79 24.60
N THR A 55 -1.67 14.11 25.14
CA THR A 55 -1.36 13.95 26.55
C THR A 55 -1.30 15.33 27.19
N ASP A 56 -2.21 15.60 28.11
CA ASP A 56 -2.32 16.86 28.79
C ASP A 56 -1.44 16.88 30.04
N LEU A 57 -0.59 17.87 30.13
CA LEU A 57 0.24 18.14 31.30
C LEU A 57 -0.37 19.29 32.10
N TYR A 58 -0.55 19.09 33.39
CA TYR A 58 -1.11 20.08 34.31
C TYR A 58 -0.01 20.59 35.25
N ALA A 59 0.03 21.90 35.46
CA ALA A 59 0.87 22.56 36.44
C ALA A 59 0.07 23.76 37.04
N ASP A 60 0.33 24.10 38.30
CA ASP A 60 -0.36 25.19 38.99
C ASP A 60 -1.90 25.14 38.91
N ASN A 61 -2.46 23.91 38.86
CA ASN A 61 -3.90 23.63 38.71
C ASN A 61 -4.55 24.11 37.39
N ILE A 62 -3.73 24.33 36.36
CA ILE A 62 -4.16 24.63 34.99
C ILE A 62 -3.59 23.65 33.98
N LEU A 63 -4.23 23.53 32.81
CA LEU A 63 -3.65 22.86 31.69
C LEU A 63 -2.40 23.64 31.21
N TYR A 64 -1.23 23.08 31.47
CA TYR A 64 0.03 23.75 31.17
C TYR A 64 0.49 23.51 29.71
N LEU A 65 0.34 22.28 29.23
CA LEU A 65 0.75 21.89 27.88
C LEU A 65 -0.01 20.63 27.44
N SER A 66 -0.40 20.58 26.16
CA SER A 66 -0.90 19.38 25.50
C SER A 66 0.11 18.90 24.48
N MET A 67 0.59 17.67 24.63
CA MET A 67 1.56 17.05 23.71
C MET A 67 0.85 15.99 22.87
N LEU A 68 1.08 16.02 21.55
CA LEU A 68 0.60 14.98 20.63
C LEU A 68 1.66 13.89 20.45
N SER A 69 1.24 12.63 20.55
CA SER A 69 2.08 11.49 20.20
C SER A 69 2.30 11.41 18.68
N ALA A 70 3.37 10.73 18.26
CA ALA A 70 3.59 10.49 16.84
C ALA A 70 2.50 9.59 16.25
N GLU A 71 1.99 9.94 15.08
CA GLU A 71 1.09 9.10 14.31
C GLU A 71 1.85 7.88 13.77
N LYS A 72 1.20 6.73 13.79
CA LYS A 72 1.66 5.47 13.20
C LYS A 72 0.59 4.99 12.24
N LEU A 73 1.00 4.53 11.07
CA LEU A 73 0.10 3.88 10.14
C LEU A 73 0.13 2.37 10.38
N LYS A 74 -1.04 1.77 10.53
CA LYS A 74 -1.27 0.34 10.39
C LYS A 74 -2.12 0.09 9.15
N ALA A 75 -2.08 -1.13 8.64
CA ALA A 75 -2.96 -1.56 7.57
C ALA A 75 -3.38 -3.02 7.79
N THR A 76 -4.46 -3.43 7.15
CA THR A 76 -4.88 -4.83 7.09
C THR A 76 -5.02 -5.21 5.62
N ILE A 77 -4.47 -6.35 5.24
CA ILE A 77 -4.66 -6.94 3.92
C ILE A 77 -5.50 -8.20 4.07
N GLU A 78 -6.51 -8.33 3.23
CA GLU A 78 -7.29 -9.56 3.08
C GLU A 78 -7.17 -10.09 1.65
N ALA A 79 -6.95 -11.40 1.52
CA ALA A 79 -6.74 -12.02 0.22
C ALA A 79 -7.13 -13.50 0.22
N TYR A 80 -7.48 -14.03 -0.95
CA TYR A 80 -7.68 -15.47 -1.15
C TYR A 80 -6.38 -16.22 -1.36
N THR A 81 -5.31 -15.53 -1.77
CA THR A 81 -4.00 -16.12 -2.01
C THR A 81 -2.89 -15.11 -1.79
N TYR A 82 -1.65 -15.55 -1.77
CA TYR A 82 -0.47 -14.70 -1.67
C TYR A 82 0.69 -15.27 -2.50
N PRO A 83 1.61 -14.42 -2.99
CA PRO A 83 2.78 -14.87 -3.73
C PRO A 83 3.78 -15.58 -2.82
N ASP A 84 4.55 -16.50 -3.36
CA ASP A 84 5.56 -17.27 -2.60
C ASP A 84 6.61 -16.35 -1.94
N GLU A 85 6.92 -15.22 -2.54
CA GLU A 85 7.84 -14.21 -2.00
C GLU A 85 7.35 -13.60 -0.68
N PHE A 86 6.03 -13.58 -0.44
CA PHE A 86 5.46 -13.07 0.80
C PHE A 86 5.72 -13.98 2.01
N GLU A 87 6.05 -15.24 1.80
CA GLU A 87 6.33 -16.18 2.90
C GLU A 87 7.44 -15.70 3.83
N GLN A 88 8.48 -15.06 3.27
CA GLN A 88 9.55 -14.45 4.05
C GLN A 88 9.05 -13.30 4.95
N CYS A 89 7.94 -12.67 4.57
CA CYS A 89 7.30 -11.60 5.32
C CYS A 89 6.27 -12.12 6.32
N ASP A 90 5.70 -13.30 6.08
CA ASP A 90 4.73 -13.98 6.95
C ASP A 90 5.38 -14.87 8.04
N GLY A 91 6.71 -14.97 8.06
CA GLY A 91 7.45 -15.79 9.02
C GLY A 91 7.46 -17.27 8.65
N SER A 92 7.38 -17.56 7.36
CA SER A 92 7.59 -18.92 6.81
C SER A 92 8.91 -18.99 6.06
N ALA A 93 9.54 -20.14 6.05
CA ALA A 93 10.73 -20.41 5.27
C ALA A 93 10.65 -21.79 4.60
N THR A 94 11.26 -21.94 3.44
CA THR A 94 11.35 -23.22 2.73
C THR A 94 12.53 -24.02 3.27
N LEU A 95 12.28 -25.16 3.88
CA LEU A 95 13.32 -26.08 4.34
C LEU A 95 13.85 -26.91 3.18
N THR A 96 12.97 -27.42 2.34
CA THR A 96 13.26 -28.11 1.08
C THR A 96 12.07 -27.98 0.15
N LYS A 97 12.20 -28.34 -1.12
CA LYS A 97 11.12 -28.20 -2.11
C LYS A 97 9.82 -28.84 -1.60
N GLY A 98 8.79 -28.03 -1.46
CA GLY A 98 7.48 -28.46 -0.97
C GLY A 98 7.33 -28.59 0.54
N VAL A 99 8.40 -28.34 1.32
CA VAL A 99 8.37 -28.39 2.79
C VAL A 99 8.68 -27.02 3.37
N LYS A 100 7.72 -26.46 4.09
CA LYS A 100 7.82 -25.11 4.68
C LYS A 100 7.77 -25.22 6.21
N ILE A 101 8.51 -24.34 6.87
CA ILE A 101 8.53 -24.18 8.33
C ILE A 101 8.02 -22.80 8.68
N GLY A 102 7.29 -22.70 9.78
CA GLY A 102 6.80 -21.44 10.33
C GLY A 102 7.70 -20.89 11.44
N GLN A 103 7.26 -19.77 12.05
CA GLN A 103 7.92 -19.14 13.22
C GLN A 103 9.36 -18.65 12.92
N GLN A 104 9.59 -18.21 11.69
CA GLN A 104 10.85 -17.67 11.24
C GLN A 104 10.84 -16.14 11.31
N ASP A 105 12.01 -15.52 11.17
CA ASP A 105 12.15 -14.07 11.09
C ASP A 105 11.34 -13.51 9.91
N ARG A 106 10.73 -12.33 10.13
CA ARG A 106 9.86 -11.67 9.15
C ARG A 106 10.61 -10.50 8.52
N LEU A 107 10.72 -10.51 7.20
CA LEU A 107 11.25 -9.40 6.46
C LEU A 107 10.21 -8.29 6.34
N ALA A 108 10.69 -7.05 6.29
CA ALA A 108 9.87 -5.91 5.93
C ALA A 108 9.59 -5.92 4.42
N PHE A 109 8.55 -5.22 3.99
CA PHE A 109 8.18 -5.11 2.58
C PHE A 109 7.50 -3.78 2.29
N GLY A 110 7.37 -3.43 1.03
CA GLY A 110 6.52 -2.37 0.53
C GLY A 110 5.37 -2.94 -0.28
N LEU A 111 4.30 -2.17 -0.37
CA LEU A 111 3.13 -2.51 -1.18
C LEU A 111 2.77 -1.35 -2.09
N VAL A 112 2.32 -1.68 -3.28
CA VAL A 112 1.65 -0.74 -4.18
C VAL A 112 0.31 -1.34 -4.53
N TYR A 113 -0.75 -0.57 -4.47
CA TYR A 113 -2.08 -0.99 -4.91
C TYR A 113 -2.87 0.21 -5.44
N ARG A 114 -3.97 -0.07 -6.09
CA ARG A 114 -4.79 0.93 -6.73
C ARG A 114 -6.23 0.82 -6.27
N THR A 115 -6.87 1.98 -6.03
CA THR A 115 -8.32 2.09 -5.84
C THR A 115 -8.93 2.87 -7.01
N LYS A 116 -10.16 2.56 -7.39
CA LYS A 116 -10.87 3.22 -8.48
C LYS A 116 -11.61 4.45 -7.99
N ILE A 117 -11.63 5.50 -8.80
CA ILE A 117 -12.44 6.70 -8.59
C ILE A 117 -13.58 6.68 -9.60
N GLY A 118 -14.79 6.79 -9.09
CA GLY A 118 -15.99 6.96 -9.90
C GLY A 118 -16.72 8.28 -9.62
N ASP A 119 -17.67 8.59 -10.45
CA ASP A 119 -18.65 9.64 -10.20
C ASP A 119 -20.03 9.28 -10.79
N ASP A 120 -20.99 10.18 -10.63
CA ASP A 120 -22.37 10.04 -11.08
C ASP A 120 -22.53 10.15 -12.62
N VAL A 121 -21.46 10.46 -13.38
CA VAL A 121 -21.46 10.57 -14.84
C VAL A 121 -20.67 9.46 -15.49
N ALA A 122 -19.42 9.24 -15.04
CA ALA A 122 -18.51 8.25 -15.60
C ALA A 122 -18.63 6.86 -14.94
N GLY A 123 -19.50 6.70 -13.93
CA GLY A 123 -19.60 5.47 -13.16
C GLY A 123 -18.31 5.19 -12.39
N GLN A 124 -17.73 3.99 -12.51
CA GLN A 124 -16.53 3.58 -11.77
C GLN A 124 -15.21 3.86 -12.50
N ASP A 125 -15.25 4.41 -13.70
CA ASP A 125 -14.09 4.51 -14.58
C ASP A 125 -13.64 5.96 -14.82
N LYS A 126 -13.87 6.86 -13.86
CA LYS A 126 -13.39 8.24 -13.95
C LYS A 126 -11.88 8.35 -13.80
N GLY A 127 -11.30 7.56 -12.91
CA GLY A 127 -9.88 7.56 -12.61
C GLY A 127 -9.52 6.55 -11.52
N TYR A 128 -8.36 6.71 -10.94
CA TYR A 128 -7.87 5.84 -9.85
C TYR A 128 -6.89 6.59 -8.94
N LYS A 129 -6.70 6.07 -7.76
CA LYS A 129 -5.59 6.43 -6.89
C LYS A 129 -4.61 5.28 -6.80
N LEU A 130 -3.34 5.62 -6.83
CA LEU A 130 -2.23 4.72 -6.57
C LEU A 130 -1.77 4.95 -5.13
N HIS A 131 -1.76 3.90 -4.34
CA HIS A 131 -1.32 3.90 -2.95
C HIS A 131 -0.01 3.15 -2.83
N ILE A 132 0.94 3.70 -2.10
CA ILE A 132 2.25 3.11 -1.87
C ILE A 132 2.50 3.08 -0.37
N LEU A 133 2.63 1.87 0.19
CA LEU A 133 2.96 1.63 1.59
C LEU A 133 4.43 1.24 1.71
N TYR A 134 5.13 1.89 2.65
CA TYR A 134 6.54 1.65 2.93
C TYR A 134 6.74 1.01 4.29
N GLY A 135 7.81 0.22 4.42
CA GLY A 135 8.26 -0.34 5.68
C GLY A 135 7.24 -1.22 6.39
N CYS A 136 6.39 -1.90 5.62
CA CYS A 136 5.37 -2.81 6.16
C CYS A 136 6.02 -4.03 6.79
N LYS A 137 5.47 -4.48 7.91
CA LYS A 137 5.82 -5.72 8.58
C LYS A 137 4.56 -6.44 9.01
N ALA A 138 4.37 -7.66 8.53
CA ALA A 138 3.20 -8.46 8.87
C ALA A 138 3.28 -8.99 10.30
N SER A 139 2.19 -8.81 11.06
CA SER A 139 2.02 -9.45 12.36
C SER A 139 1.64 -10.93 12.21
N PRO A 140 1.90 -11.78 13.19
CA PRO A 140 1.33 -13.13 13.23
C PRO A 140 -0.20 -13.06 13.10
N SER A 141 -0.75 -13.77 12.13
CA SER A 141 -2.20 -13.78 11.86
C SER A 141 -2.75 -15.19 11.90
N GLU A 142 -4.01 -15.32 12.29
CA GLU A 142 -4.73 -16.57 12.26
C GLU A 142 -4.96 -17.05 10.82
N LYS A 143 -4.76 -18.33 10.57
CA LYS A 143 -5.14 -19.00 9.32
C LYS A 143 -6.19 -20.06 9.61
N GLY A 144 -7.44 -19.74 9.32
CA GLY A 144 -8.57 -20.66 9.53
C GLY A 144 -8.74 -21.62 8.36
N TYR A 145 -8.86 -22.92 8.68
CA TYR A 145 -9.16 -23.96 7.69
C TYR A 145 -10.52 -24.56 8.01
N LYS A 146 -11.41 -24.62 7.02
CA LYS A 146 -12.77 -25.16 7.17
C LYS A 146 -12.97 -26.36 6.24
N THR A 147 -13.82 -27.30 6.64
CA THR A 147 -14.28 -28.38 5.76
C THR A 147 -15.15 -27.84 4.65
N VAL A 148 -15.09 -28.46 3.48
CA VAL A 148 -16.01 -28.18 2.38
C VAL A 148 -17.39 -28.75 2.73
N ASN A 149 -18.42 -27.96 2.53
CA ASN A 149 -19.84 -28.31 2.70
C ASN A 149 -20.62 -28.07 1.39
N ASP A 150 -21.93 -28.10 1.44
CA ASP A 150 -22.82 -27.89 0.27
C ASP A 150 -22.72 -26.47 -0.31
N SER A 151 -22.13 -25.53 0.44
CA SER A 151 -21.84 -24.16 0.01
C SER A 151 -20.35 -23.87 0.19
N PRO A 152 -19.49 -24.30 -0.73
CA PRO A 152 -18.04 -24.13 -0.59
C PRO A 152 -17.65 -22.65 -0.59
N GLU A 153 -16.95 -22.23 0.45
CA GLU A 153 -16.39 -20.89 0.60
C GLU A 153 -14.87 -20.93 0.40
N ALA A 154 -14.31 -19.93 -0.29
CA ALA A 154 -12.88 -19.79 -0.38
C ALA A 154 -12.29 -19.42 1.00
N ILE A 155 -11.13 -19.98 1.31
CA ILE A 155 -10.36 -19.56 2.49
C ILE A 155 -9.88 -18.12 2.24
N SER A 156 -10.17 -17.22 3.17
CA SER A 156 -9.64 -15.87 3.17
C SER A 156 -8.52 -15.76 4.22
N PHE A 157 -7.41 -15.18 3.81
CA PHE A 157 -6.29 -14.84 4.68
C PHE A 157 -6.36 -13.36 5.03
N SER A 158 -5.98 -13.02 6.27
CA SER A 158 -5.91 -11.64 6.74
C SER A 158 -4.60 -11.41 7.48
N TRP A 159 -3.93 -10.30 7.21
CA TRP A 159 -2.70 -9.90 7.89
C TRP A 159 -2.78 -8.46 8.36
N GLU A 160 -2.54 -8.27 9.64
CA GLU A 160 -2.29 -6.93 10.17
C GLU A 160 -0.85 -6.51 9.88
N LEU A 161 -0.69 -5.29 9.41
CA LEU A 161 0.58 -4.68 9.08
C LEU A 161 0.88 -3.52 10.03
N SER A 162 2.07 -3.52 10.58
CA SER A 162 2.68 -2.32 11.15
C SER A 162 3.62 -1.69 10.12
N THR A 163 3.82 -0.38 10.18
CA THR A 163 4.68 0.31 9.22
C THR A 163 5.81 1.05 9.93
N THR A 164 6.91 1.23 9.21
CA THR A 164 8.03 2.09 9.61
C THR A 164 8.16 3.20 8.58
N PRO A 165 7.98 4.48 8.99
CA PRO A 165 8.06 5.60 8.06
C PRO A 165 9.44 5.73 7.41
N VAL A 166 9.45 6.13 6.14
CA VAL A 166 10.64 6.49 5.38
C VAL A 166 10.80 8.00 5.31
N ASN A 167 12.03 8.47 5.21
CA ASN A 167 12.33 9.90 5.15
C ASN A 167 11.83 10.53 3.85
N VAL A 168 11.39 11.79 3.95
CA VAL A 168 10.95 12.63 2.83
C VAL A 168 11.63 13.98 2.96
N SER A 169 12.35 14.41 1.93
CA SER A 169 13.05 15.70 1.92
C SER A 169 12.07 16.87 1.97
N GLY A 170 12.16 17.65 3.05
CA GLY A 170 11.30 18.81 3.28
C GLY A 170 9.92 18.51 3.86
N ALA A 171 9.68 17.27 4.32
CA ALA A 171 8.46 16.87 4.98
C ALA A 171 8.76 15.93 6.17
N LYS A 172 7.71 15.60 6.95
CA LYS A 172 7.83 14.53 7.96
C LYS A 172 7.99 13.17 7.27
N PRO A 173 8.68 12.21 7.92
CA PRO A 173 8.71 10.82 7.42
C PRO A 173 7.30 10.28 7.23
N THR A 174 7.10 9.46 6.19
CA THR A 174 5.80 8.88 5.86
C THR A 174 5.90 7.38 5.58
N SER A 175 4.83 6.66 5.89
CA SER A 175 4.65 5.26 5.49
C SER A 175 3.66 5.09 4.34
N LEU A 176 2.95 6.18 3.97
CA LEU A 176 1.94 6.16 2.92
C LEU A 176 2.19 7.31 1.94
N LEU A 177 2.10 7.01 0.67
CA LEU A 177 2.07 7.98 -0.41
C LEU A 177 0.90 7.64 -1.32
N THR A 178 0.07 8.64 -1.63
CA THR A 178 -1.09 8.48 -2.51
C THR A 178 -0.97 9.42 -3.71
N ILE A 179 -1.24 8.91 -4.91
CA ILE A 179 -1.19 9.64 -6.16
C ILE A 179 -2.54 9.52 -6.85
N SER A 180 -3.18 10.64 -7.15
CA SER A 180 -4.45 10.68 -7.89
C SER A 180 -4.20 10.83 -9.38
N SER A 181 -4.73 9.94 -10.19
CA SER A 181 -4.64 10.01 -11.65
C SER A 181 -5.35 11.23 -12.26
N LEU A 182 -6.24 11.85 -11.47
CA LEU A 182 -6.99 13.04 -11.92
C LEU A 182 -6.20 14.35 -11.74
N ASP A 183 -5.16 14.32 -10.88
CA ASP A 183 -4.46 15.53 -10.43
C ASP A 183 -3.02 15.63 -10.97
N VAL A 184 -2.50 14.53 -11.55
CA VAL A 184 -1.14 14.48 -12.10
C VAL A 184 -1.14 14.34 -13.62
N ASP A 185 0.00 14.67 -14.26
CA ASP A 185 0.17 14.45 -15.70
C ASP A 185 0.10 12.96 -16.04
N ALA A 186 -0.77 12.60 -17.00
CA ALA A 186 -1.03 11.21 -17.38
C ALA A 186 0.21 10.51 -17.97
N GLY A 187 1.07 11.24 -18.68
CA GLY A 187 2.30 10.70 -19.28
C GLY A 187 3.31 10.37 -18.19
N LYS A 188 3.50 11.27 -17.21
CA LYS A 188 4.37 11.04 -16.05
C LYS A 188 3.83 9.89 -15.16
N LEU A 189 2.52 9.83 -14.96
CA LEU A 189 1.92 8.74 -14.20
C LEU A 189 2.17 7.38 -14.87
N LYS A 190 1.93 7.27 -16.18
CA LYS A 190 2.22 6.05 -16.94
C LYS A 190 3.70 5.66 -16.89
N ALA A 191 4.61 6.63 -16.96
CA ALA A 191 6.04 6.38 -16.82
C ALA A 191 6.44 5.95 -15.40
N LEU A 192 5.74 6.44 -14.36
CA LEU A 192 5.89 5.98 -12.98
C LEU A 192 5.41 4.53 -12.83
N GLU A 193 4.22 4.22 -13.35
CA GLU A 193 3.66 2.86 -13.31
C GLU A 193 4.55 1.84 -14.03
N ALA A 194 5.15 2.21 -15.16
CA ALA A 194 6.13 1.37 -15.84
C ALA A 194 7.38 1.08 -14.99
N LYS A 195 7.77 1.97 -14.10
CA LYS A 195 8.85 1.72 -13.12
C LYS A 195 8.37 0.85 -11.95
N LEU A 196 7.16 1.10 -11.45
CA LEU A 196 6.60 0.36 -10.33
C LEU A 196 6.23 -1.07 -10.73
N PHE A 197 5.49 -1.25 -11.81
CA PHE A 197 4.97 -2.56 -12.23
C PHE A 197 5.83 -3.26 -13.28
N GLY A 198 6.84 -2.58 -13.81
CA GLY A 198 7.64 -3.06 -14.92
C GLY A 198 6.97 -2.84 -16.27
N SER A 199 7.72 -3.07 -17.33
CA SER A 199 7.22 -3.04 -18.70
C SER A 199 7.91 -4.10 -19.54
N ASP A 200 7.16 -4.70 -20.47
CA ASP A 200 7.73 -5.60 -21.47
C ASP A 200 8.58 -4.82 -22.50
N ALA A 201 9.47 -5.55 -23.18
CA ALA A 201 10.20 -4.99 -24.30
C ALA A 201 9.22 -4.56 -25.40
N GLY A 202 9.19 -3.26 -25.69
CA GLY A 202 8.28 -2.70 -26.69
C GLY A 202 8.70 -3.04 -28.13
N GLN A 203 7.72 -3.04 -29.05
CA GLN A 203 8.00 -3.03 -30.47
C GLN A 203 8.71 -1.71 -30.81
N GLY A 204 9.96 -1.76 -31.27
CA GLY A 204 10.77 -0.57 -31.56
C GLY A 204 12.05 -0.43 -30.73
N GLY A 205 12.43 -1.46 -29.96
CA GLY A 205 13.71 -1.50 -29.24
C GLY A 205 13.68 -0.91 -27.82
N ALA A 206 12.50 -0.61 -27.27
CA ALA A 206 12.39 -0.25 -25.87
C ALA A 206 12.75 -1.47 -24.99
N GLN A 207 13.70 -1.29 -24.08
CA GLN A 207 14.11 -2.36 -23.14
C GLN A 207 13.01 -2.61 -22.11
N ALA A 208 12.83 -3.89 -21.73
CA ALA A 208 12.01 -4.26 -20.61
C ALA A 208 12.54 -3.60 -19.32
N THR A 209 11.65 -3.13 -18.47
CA THR A 209 12.00 -2.60 -17.14
C THR A 209 11.51 -3.54 -16.07
N GLU A 210 12.38 -3.84 -15.09
CA GLU A 210 11.96 -4.62 -13.93
C GLU A 210 11.14 -3.76 -12.95
N PRO A 211 10.10 -4.34 -12.32
CA PRO A 211 9.31 -3.62 -11.31
C PRO A 211 10.17 -3.27 -10.10
N LYS A 212 10.17 -1.97 -9.73
CA LYS A 212 10.95 -1.43 -8.61
C LYS A 212 10.09 -0.48 -7.78
N LEU A 213 10.12 -0.63 -6.46
CA LEU A 213 9.51 0.34 -5.55
C LEU A 213 10.38 1.59 -5.48
N LEU A 214 9.78 2.74 -5.81
CA LEU A 214 10.44 4.04 -5.70
C LEU A 214 10.18 4.65 -4.33
N LEU A 215 11.20 5.30 -3.77
CA LEU A 215 11.08 6.06 -2.52
C LEU A 215 10.39 7.42 -2.77
N PRO A 216 9.83 8.07 -1.73
CA PRO A 216 9.08 9.31 -1.89
C PRO A 216 9.87 10.43 -2.61
N ASP A 217 11.16 10.58 -2.35
CA ASP A 217 11.99 11.59 -3.01
C ASP A 217 12.22 11.29 -4.50
N GLU A 218 12.33 10.00 -4.87
CA GLU A 218 12.42 9.58 -6.29
C GLU A 218 11.10 9.87 -7.03
N ILE A 219 9.95 9.66 -6.36
CA ILE A 219 8.62 9.97 -6.91
C ILE A 219 8.43 11.48 -7.04
N LYS A 220 8.82 12.25 -6.00
CA LYS A 220 8.80 13.72 -6.03
C LYS A 220 9.63 14.26 -7.20
N ALA A 221 10.85 13.76 -7.39
CA ALA A 221 11.71 14.15 -8.52
C ALA A 221 11.09 13.78 -9.88
N HIS A 222 10.41 12.63 -9.97
CA HIS A 222 9.74 12.18 -11.19
C HIS A 222 8.63 13.13 -11.66
N PHE A 223 7.85 13.71 -10.72
CA PHE A 223 6.79 14.65 -11.05
C PHE A 223 7.29 16.11 -11.17
N ALA A 224 8.40 16.49 -10.53
CA ALA A 224 8.95 17.83 -10.57
C ALA A 224 9.66 18.19 -11.89
N GLY A 225 10.22 17.20 -12.60
CA GLY A 225 10.83 17.38 -13.94
C GLY A 225 9.78 17.37 -15.03
#